data_1ad88f7854598ea535dc1d0527f0fab5
#
_entry.id   1ad88f7854598ea535dc1d0527f0fab5
#
_cell.length_a   1.000
_cell.length_b   1.000
_cell.length_c   1.000
_cell.angle_alpha   90.00
_cell.angle_beta   90.00
_cell.angle_gamma   90.00
#
_symmetry.space_group_name_H-M   'P 1'
#
loop_
_entity.id
_entity.type
_entity.pdbx_description
1 polymer ?
#
loop_
_entity_poly.entity_id
_entity_poly.type
_entity_poly.pdbx_seq_one_letter_code
_entity_poly.pdbx_strand_id
1 'polypeptide(L)'
;MINKLGWKIGGEQGEGLESTAEIFSTVINKLGYHMYSTRDFASRIKGGHSNSKICISEEKINVIDYKTDILIAFDQATLDDYINELDENSIIIADEKIKPEISEEIKGLVAVFPITTLAKEISTPIIKNIITLGICSALLDIDGKIFYEMIESKFSSKGEEIVNMNIQAFDKGHEIMTDFMNEHNIGNKYYLKKLEPKEKSNMWLVGNHAAGLGALVAGCRLYAGYPITPATE
;
A
#
# COMPACT_ATOMS: atom_id res chain seq x y z
N MET A 1 11.60 -8.68 14.11
CA MET A 1 10.83 -9.19 12.95
C MET A 1 9.38 -9.31 13.35
N ILE A 2 8.49 -8.84 12.50
CA ILE A 2 7.05 -8.71 12.76
C ILE A 2 6.31 -9.86 12.11
N ASN A 3 5.36 -10.47 12.81
CA ASN A 3 4.48 -11.53 12.32
C ASN A 3 3.03 -11.06 12.10
N LYS A 4 2.70 -9.85 12.56
CA LYS A 4 1.43 -9.16 12.35
C LYS A 4 1.68 -7.67 12.17
N LEU A 5 1.05 -7.05 11.16
CA LEU A 5 1.29 -5.67 10.78
C LEU A 5 0.00 -5.01 10.32
N GLY A 6 -0.27 -3.80 10.80
CA GLY A 6 -1.27 -2.88 10.24
C GLY A 6 -0.61 -1.87 9.30
N TRP A 7 -0.93 -1.93 8.01
CA TRP A 7 -0.48 -0.99 7.00
C TRP A 7 -1.66 -0.15 6.50
N LYS A 8 -1.48 1.17 6.43
CA LYS A 8 -2.52 2.08 5.95
C LYS A 8 -1.92 3.14 5.04
N ILE A 9 -2.62 3.46 3.95
CA ILE A 9 -2.33 4.59 3.06
C ILE A 9 -3.57 5.45 2.93
N GLY A 10 -3.41 6.77 3.04
CA GLY A 10 -4.47 7.74 2.88
C GLY A 10 -4.05 8.95 2.03
N GLY A 11 -5.04 9.60 1.43
CA GLY A 11 -4.85 10.75 0.54
C GLY A 11 -6.12 11.10 -0.22
N GLU A 12 -6.01 12.00 -1.20
CA GLU A 12 -7.14 12.36 -2.05
C GLU A 12 -7.50 11.26 -3.04
N GLN A 13 -8.80 11.14 -3.34
CA GLN A 13 -9.28 10.26 -4.40
C GLN A 13 -8.63 10.61 -5.74
N GLY A 14 -8.17 9.57 -6.46
CA GLY A 14 -7.48 9.72 -7.75
C GLY A 14 -5.96 9.79 -7.64
N GLU A 15 -5.38 9.81 -6.45
CA GLU A 15 -3.93 9.76 -6.25
C GLU A 15 -3.33 8.35 -6.42
N GLY A 16 -4.14 7.35 -6.77
CA GLY A 16 -3.68 5.98 -7.06
C GLY A 16 -3.49 5.10 -5.83
N LEU A 17 -4.09 5.45 -4.70
CA LEU A 17 -4.01 4.71 -3.43
C LEU A 17 -4.42 3.25 -3.58
N GLU A 18 -5.51 2.99 -4.32
CA GLU A 18 -5.99 1.63 -4.59
C GLU A 18 -4.96 0.79 -5.35
N SER A 19 -4.35 1.36 -6.40
CA SER A 19 -3.34 0.66 -7.18
C SER A 19 -2.11 0.32 -6.33
N THR A 20 -1.73 1.21 -5.41
CA THR A 20 -0.64 0.96 -4.46
C THR A 20 -1.00 -0.18 -3.51
N ALA A 21 -2.19 -0.13 -2.90
CA ALA A 21 -2.68 -1.17 -2.00
C ALA A 21 -2.84 -2.52 -2.70
N GLU A 22 -3.29 -2.56 -3.96
CA GLU A 22 -3.42 -3.77 -4.77
C GLU A 22 -2.06 -4.43 -5.04
N ILE A 23 -1.06 -3.66 -5.51
CA ILE A 23 0.29 -4.19 -5.75
C ILE A 23 0.89 -4.70 -4.44
N PHE A 24 0.83 -3.90 -3.38
CA PHE A 24 1.33 -4.28 -2.07
C PHE A 24 0.67 -5.56 -1.55
N SER A 25 -0.67 -5.65 -1.59
CA SER A 25 -1.41 -6.86 -1.20
C SER A 25 -0.98 -8.08 -2.01
N THR A 26 -0.78 -7.92 -3.32
CA THR A 26 -0.36 -9.03 -4.19
C THR A 26 1.03 -9.54 -3.80
N VAL A 27 1.96 -8.63 -3.49
CA VAL A 27 3.30 -8.99 -3.00
C VAL A 27 3.20 -9.73 -1.66
N ILE A 28 2.46 -9.19 -0.69
CA ILE A 28 2.28 -9.79 0.62
C ILE A 28 1.64 -11.19 0.52
N ASN A 29 0.67 -11.37 -0.39
CA ASN A 29 0.06 -12.67 -0.65
C ASN A 29 1.08 -13.68 -1.23
N LYS A 30 1.94 -13.24 -2.18
CA LYS A 30 3.02 -14.07 -2.73
C LYS A 30 4.03 -14.50 -1.65
N LEU A 31 4.27 -13.66 -0.64
CA LEU A 31 5.10 -14.00 0.52
C LEU A 31 4.45 -15.00 1.49
N GLY A 32 3.19 -15.39 1.25
CA GLY A 32 2.49 -16.40 2.03
C GLY A 32 1.74 -15.89 3.25
N TYR A 33 1.65 -14.57 3.44
CA TYR A 33 0.88 -13.98 4.53
C TYR A 33 -0.63 -14.05 4.29
N HIS A 34 -1.38 -14.09 5.39
CA HIS A 34 -2.80 -13.83 5.39
C HIS A 34 -3.06 -12.33 5.49
N MET A 35 -4.12 -11.87 4.83
CA MET A 35 -4.49 -10.45 4.82
C MET A 35 -5.98 -10.25 5.02
N TYR A 36 -6.32 -9.12 5.62
CA TYR A 36 -7.65 -8.56 5.62
C TYR A 36 -7.56 -7.07 5.29
N SER A 37 -8.29 -6.62 4.26
CA SER A 37 -8.23 -5.22 3.83
C SER A 37 -9.59 -4.54 3.90
N THR A 38 -9.57 -3.24 4.19
CA THR A 38 -10.70 -2.33 4.10
C THR A 38 -10.32 -1.10 3.30
N ARG A 39 -11.33 -0.48 2.70
CA ARG A 39 -11.22 0.77 1.95
C ARG A 39 -12.33 1.70 2.38
N ASP A 40 -11.99 2.96 2.57
CA ASP A 40 -12.96 4.02 2.81
C ASP A 40 -12.86 5.06 1.69
N PHE A 41 -14.01 5.45 1.18
CA PHE A 41 -14.14 6.41 0.10
C PHE A 41 -15.01 7.57 0.53
N ALA A 42 -14.57 8.80 0.25
CA ALA A 42 -15.45 9.94 0.35
C ALA A 42 -16.62 9.79 -0.64
N SER A 43 -17.83 10.14 -0.21
CA SER A 43 -19.04 10.10 -1.05
C SER A 43 -19.06 11.23 -2.09
N ARG A 44 -17.98 11.40 -2.83
CA ARG A 44 -17.78 12.43 -3.86
C ARG A 44 -17.22 11.81 -5.13
N ILE A 45 -17.55 12.36 -6.30
CA ILE A 45 -17.06 11.88 -7.60
C ILE A 45 -15.59 12.23 -7.81
N LYS A 46 -15.12 13.36 -7.29
CA LYS A 46 -13.71 13.79 -7.33
C LYS A 46 -13.37 14.56 -6.06
N GLY A 47 -12.14 14.34 -5.60
CA GLY A 47 -11.63 14.92 -4.38
C GLY A 47 -12.32 14.35 -3.14
N GLY A 48 -11.78 14.62 -2.01
CA GLY A 48 -12.16 14.03 -0.74
C GLY A 48 -11.19 12.94 -0.34
N HIS A 49 -11.08 12.78 0.95
CA HIS A 49 -10.19 11.82 1.57
C HIS A 49 -10.64 10.38 1.27
N SER A 50 -9.68 9.51 0.99
CA SER A 50 -9.87 8.07 0.93
C SER A 50 -8.68 7.35 1.54
N ASN A 51 -8.90 6.13 1.99
CA ASN A 51 -7.82 5.32 2.53
C ASN A 51 -7.99 3.83 2.18
N SER A 52 -6.88 3.11 2.26
CA SER A 52 -6.84 1.66 2.25
C SER A 52 -6.05 1.16 3.45
N LYS A 53 -6.64 0.26 4.23
CA LYS A 53 -5.98 -0.42 5.35
C LYS A 53 -5.84 -1.89 5.05
N ILE A 54 -4.66 -2.45 5.34
CA ILE A 54 -4.33 -3.86 5.17
C ILE A 54 -3.76 -4.38 6.47
N CYS A 55 -4.46 -5.34 7.08
CA CYS A 55 -3.93 -6.12 8.19
C CYS A 55 -3.24 -7.36 7.62
N ILE A 56 -2.01 -7.60 8.03
CA ILE A 56 -1.13 -8.67 7.55
C ILE A 56 -0.79 -9.58 8.74
N SER A 57 -0.84 -10.90 8.57
CA SER A 57 -0.47 -11.85 9.63
C SER A 57 0.00 -13.19 9.06
N GLU A 58 0.86 -13.89 9.80
CA GLU A 58 1.17 -15.30 9.55
C GLU A 58 -0.06 -16.19 9.74
N GLU A 59 -0.95 -15.82 10.64
CA GLU A 59 -2.17 -16.55 10.95
C GLU A 59 -3.37 -15.95 10.22
N LYS A 60 -4.42 -16.76 10.03
CA LYS A 60 -5.66 -16.32 9.39
C LYS A 60 -6.30 -15.18 10.20
N ILE A 61 -6.60 -14.08 9.50
CA ILE A 61 -7.26 -12.91 10.07
C ILE A 61 -8.77 -13.04 9.86
N ASN A 62 -9.54 -12.96 10.95
CA ASN A 62 -11.00 -13.02 10.92
C ASN A 62 -11.67 -11.69 11.29
N VAL A 63 -10.88 -10.72 11.77
CA VAL A 63 -11.35 -9.39 12.21
C VAL A 63 -10.27 -8.35 11.97
N ILE A 64 -10.69 -7.13 11.63
CA ILE A 64 -9.76 -6.00 11.46
C ILE A 64 -9.20 -5.59 12.82
N ASP A 65 -7.89 -5.34 12.84
CA ASP A 65 -7.22 -4.65 13.94
C ASP A 65 -7.24 -3.14 13.67
N TYR A 66 -7.59 -2.36 14.69
CA TYR A 66 -7.59 -0.90 14.57
C TYR A 66 -6.18 -0.31 14.57
N LYS A 67 -5.19 -1.01 15.15
CA LYS A 67 -3.81 -0.54 15.18
C LYS A 67 -3.25 -0.37 13.77
N THR A 68 -2.50 0.72 13.57
CA THR A 68 -1.73 1.01 12.37
C THR A 68 -0.24 1.11 12.71
N ASP A 69 0.56 0.18 12.21
CA ASP A 69 2.01 0.15 12.43
C ASP A 69 2.75 1.00 11.39
N ILE A 70 2.24 1.06 10.15
CA ILE A 70 2.77 1.89 9.07
C ILE A 70 1.64 2.74 8.51
N LEU A 71 1.74 4.06 8.66
CA LEU A 71 0.81 5.03 8.08
C LEU A 71 1.51 5.81 6.97
N ILE A 72 0.94 5.80 5.77
CA ILE A 72 1.41 6.59 4.63
C ILE A 72 0.40 7.70 4.36
N ALA A 73 0.87 8.95 4.45
CA ALA A 73 0.02 10.13 4.36
C ALA A 73 0.38 10.96 3.12
N PHE A 74 -0.57 11.09 2.20
CA PHE A 74 -0.50 11.97 1.05
C PHE A 74 -1.34 13.24 1.21
N ASP A 75 -2.11 13.35 2.31
CA ASP A 75 -2.80 14.56 2.73
C ASP A 75 -2.78 14.71 4.26
N GLN A 76 -3.11 15.91 4.74
CA GLN A 76 -3.15 16.20 6.18
C GLN A 76 -4.26 15.43 6.88
N ALA A 77 -5.40 15.22 6.21
CA ALA A 77 -6.52 14.47 6.78
C ALA A 77 -6.11 13.06 7.22
N THR A 78 -5.19 12.41 6.49
CA THR A 78 -4.63 11.11 6.88
C THR A 78 -3.93 11.16 8.24
N LEU A 79 -3.19 12.23 8.53
CA LEU A 79 -2.49 12.41 9.81
C LEU A 79 -3.48 12.66 10.95
N ASP A 80 -4.48 13.50 10.69
CA ASP A 80 -5.44 13.94 11.71
C ASP A 80 -6.45 12.83 12.07
N ASP A 81 -6.99 12.14 11.05
CA ASP A 81 -8.07 11.17 11.25
C ASP A 81 -7.59 9.86 11.88
N TYR A 82 -6.31 9.48 11.66
CA TYR A 82 -5.80 8.17 12.10
C TYR A 82 -4.81 8.22 13.26
N ILE A 83 -4.62 9.37 13.91
CA ILE A 83 -3.72 9.56 15.04
C ILE A 83 -3.99 8.55 16.18
N ASN A 84 -5.25 8.24 16.45
CA ASN A 84 -5.66 7.30 17.50
C ASN A 84 -5.37 5.83 17.19
N GLU A 85 -4.98 5.52 15.95
CA GLU A 85 -4.58 4.17 15.54
C GLU A 85 -3.06 3.93 15.74
N LEU A 86 -2.30 4.98 16.08
CA LEU A 86 -0.83 4.99 16.17
C LEU A 86 -0.36 4.81 17.62
N ASP A 87 0.78 4.16 17.77
CA ASP A 87 1.51 4.07 19.04
C ASP A 87 3.00 4.38 18.87
N GLU A 88 3.81 4.23 19.92
CA GLU A 88 5.26 4.47 19.91
C GLU A 88 6.04 3.55 18.96
N ASN A 89 5.43 2.48 18.49
CA ASN A 89 6.04 1.55 17.54
C ASN A 89 5.64 1.83 16.10
N SER A 90 4.69 2.73 15.87
CA SER A 90 4.25 3.11 14.54
C SER A 90 5.31 3.94 13.80
N ILE A 91 5.32 3.84 12.47
CA ILE A 91 6.05 4.76 11.60
C ILE A 91 5.08 5.46 10.66
N ILE A 92 5.21 6.78 10.57
CA ILE A 92 4.42 7.64 9.71
C ILE A 92 5.32 8.09 8.55
N ILE A 93 4.91 7.83 7.32
CA ILE A 93 5.59 8.22 6.10
C ILE A 93 4.73 9.30 5.44
N ALA A 94 5.21 10.54 5.44
CA ALA A 94 4.48 11.67 4.89
C ALA A 94 5.19 12.26 3.67
N ASP A 95 4.41 12.73 2.68
CA ASP A 95 4.95 13.48 1.55
C ASP A 95 5.24 14.92 1.97
N GLU A 96 6.47 15.40 1.78
CA GLU A 96 6.88 16.78 2.07
C GLU A 96 5.98 17.82 1.39
N LYS A 97 5.42 17.49 0.23
CA LYS A 97 4.53 18.38 -0.53
C LYS A 97 3.35 18.89 0.29
N ILE A 98 2.81 18.07 1.21
CA ILE A 98 1.67 18.46 2.04
C ILE A 98 2.08 19.40 3.18
N LYS A 99 3.38 19.62 3.41
CA LYS A 99 3.92 20.38 4.55
C LYS A 99 3.26 19.90 5.85
N PRO A 100 3.49 18.63 6.24
CA PRO A 100 2.70 17.99 7.27
C PRO A 100 2.82 18.73 8.60
N GLU A 101 1.67 19.06 9.17
CA GLU A 101 1.56 19.52 10.56
C GLU A 101 1.53 18.30 11.46
N ILE A 102 2.64 18.06 12.20
CA ILE A 102 2.77 16.89 13.06
C ILE A 102 2.25 17.27 14.46
N SER A 103 1.14 16.66 14.86
CA SER A 103 0.61 16.83 16.22
C SER A 103 1.56 16.24 17.26
N GLU A 104 1.69 16.92 18.43
CA GLU A 104 2.42 16.42 19.60
C GLU A 104 1.83 15.10 20.16
N GLU A 105 0.61 14.75 19.79
CA GLU A 105 -0.05 13.50 20.18
C GLU A 105 0.48 12.30 19.39
N ILE A 106 1.15 12.52 18.27
CA ILE A 106 1.78 11.44 17.48
C ILE A 106 2.98 10.89 18.25
N LYS A 107 2.89 9.63 18.66
CA LYS A 107 3.93 8.96 19.44
C LYS A 107 4.93 8.19 18.59
N GLY A 108 4.57 7.91 17.34
CA GLY A 108 5.40 7.11 16.43
C GLY A 108 6.55 7.89 15.81
N LEU A 109 7.39 7.19 15.06
CA LEU A 109 8.46 7.79 14.27
C LEU A 109 7.87 8.45 13.02
N VAL A 110 8.24 9.71 12.75
CA VAL A 110 7.78 10.43 11.56
C VAL A 110 8.93 10.56 10.57
N ALA A 111 8.70 10.06 9.34
CA ALA A 111 9.58 10.16 8.20
C ALA A 111 8.92 11.03 7.12
N VAL A 112 9.48 12.19 6.84
CA VAL A 112 8.99 13.10 5.78
C VAL A 112 9.92 12.98 4.58
N PHE A 113 9.35 12.59 3.43
CA PHE A 113 10.11 12.42 2.19
C PHE A 113 9.58 13.31 1.07
N PRO A 114 10.41 13.77 0.13
CA PRO A 114 10.01 14.58 -1.02
C PRO A 114 9.40 13.69 -2.15
N ILE A 115 8.42 12.83 -1.79
CA ILE A 115 7.90 11.76 -2.67
C ILE A 115 7.34 12.34 -3.97
N THR A 116 6.50 13.37 -3.88
CA THR A 116 5.92 14.02 -5.08
C THR A 116 6.98 14.75 -5.90
N THR A 117 8.02 15.31 -5.28
CA THR A 117 9.13 15.99 -5.97
C THR A 117 9.93 14.97 -6.78
N LEU A 118 10.35 13.88 -6.17
CA LEU A 118 11.05 12.77 -6.83
C LEU A 118 10.21 12.16 -7.96
N ALA A 119 8.91 12.00 -7.75
CA ALA A 119 8.01 11.52 -8.79
C ALA A 119 8.02 12.40 -10.04
N LYS A 120 8.01 13.74 -9.87
CA LYS A 120 8.06 14.71 -10.98
C LYS A 120 9.41 14.73 -11.69
N GLU A 121 10.50 14.49 -10.99
CA GLU A 121 11.85 14.39 -11.57
C GLU A 121 11.97 13.17 -12.48
N ILE A 122 11.33 12.04 -12.10
CA ILE A 122 11.36 10.81 -12.88
C ILE A 122 10.35 10.88 -14.06
N SER A 123 9.11 11.32 -13.81
CA SER A 123 8.05 11.36 -14.84
C SER A 123 6.87 12.24 -14.39
N THR A 124 5.82 11.63 -13.84
CA THR A 124 4.56 12.28 -13.46
C THR A 124 4.28 12.10 -11.97
N PRO A 125 3.49 13.00 -11.34
CA PRO A 125 3.17 12.88 -9.92
C PRO A 125 2.54 11.54 -9.51
N ILE A 126 1.87 10.83 -10.44
CA ILE A 126 1.21 9.55 -10.14
C ILE A 126 2.21 8.45 -9.81
N ILE A 127 3.46 8.56 -10.30
CA ILE A 127 4.50 7.55 -10.05
C ILE A 127 4.97 7.54 -8.58
N LYS A 128 4.57 8.55 -7.75
CA LYS A 128 4.77 8.59 -6.31
C LYS A 128 4.32 7.29 -5.61
N ASN A 129 3.31 6.64 -6.16
CA ASN A 129 2.79 5.37 -5.66
C ASN A 129 3.83 4.26 -5.73
N ILE A 130 4.63 4.24 -6.79
CA ILE A 130 5.69 3.24 -6.97
C ILE A 130 6.90 3.57 -6.06
N ILE A 131 7.22 4.86 -5.89
CA ILE A 131 8.23 5.29 -4.89
C ILE A 131 7.82 4.78 -3.50
N THR A 132 6.55 4.92 -3.14
CA THR A 132 6.02 4.44 -1.85
C THR A 132 6.14 2.93 -1.68
N LEU A 133 5.96 2.15 -2.76
CA LEU A 133 6.21 0.69 -2.72
C LEU A 133 7.69 0.38 -2.48
N GLY A 134 8.62 1.15 -3.05
CA GLY A 134 10.05 1.05 -2.76
C GLY A 134 10.36 1.34 -1.29
N ILE A 135 9.76 2.40 -0.72
CA ILE A 135 9.86 2.71 0.71
C ILE A 135 9.38 1.53 1.56
N CYS A 136 8.23 0.94 1.23
CA CYS A 136 7.70 -0.23 1.95
C CYS A 136 8.61 -1.46 1.81
N SER A 137 9.20 -1.68 0.63
CA SER A 137 10.14 -2.78 0.39
C SER A 137 11.35 -2.70 1.31
N ALA A 138 12.01 -1.53 1.40
CA ALA A 138 13.15 -1.32 2.29
C ALA A 138 12.78 -1.47 3.77
N LEU A 139 11.67 -0.82 4.19
CA LEU A 139 11.22 -0.83 5.58
C LEU A 139 10.87 -2.24 6.09
N LEU A 140 10.32 -3.08 5.22
CA LEU A 140 9.83 -4.43 5.56
C LEU A 140 10.82 -5.56 5.24
N ASP A 141 11.99 -5.26 4.66
CA ASP A 141 12.98 -6.22 4.16
C ASP A 141 12.38 -7.20 3.14
N ILE A 142 11.61 -6.65 2.19
CA ILE A 142 11.02 -7.43 1.09
C ILE A 142 11.93 -7.34 -0.14
N ASP A 143 12.26 -8.48 -0.75
CA ASP A 143 13.08 -8.52 -1.97
C ASP A 143 12.40 -7.71 -3.11
N GLY A 144 13.10 -6.71 -3.62
CA GLY A 144 12.64 -5.84 -4.71
C GLY A 144 12.25 -6.59 -5.98
N LYS A 145 12.86 -7.78 -6.22
CA LYS A 145 12.52 -8.60 -7.40
C LYS A 145 11.05 -8.95 -7.50
N ILE A 146 10.38 -9.18 -6.36
CA ILE A 146 8.94 -9.49 -6.34
C ILE A 146 8.12 -8.28 -6.83
N PHE A 147 8.55 -7.07 -6.47
CA PHE A 147 7.93 -5.85 -6.96
C PHE A 147 8.21 -5.59 -8.43
N TYR A 148 9.44 -5.86 -8.91
CA TYR A 148 9.77 -5.73 -10.34
C TYR A 148 8.88 -6.62 -11.20
N GLU A 149 8.69 -7.89 -10.83
CA GLU A 149 7.76 -8.79 -11.52
C GLU A 149 6.33 -8.22 -11.57
N MET A 150 5.86 -7.60 -10.49
CA MET A 150 4.53 -6.99 -10.43
C MET A 150 4.44 -5.73 -11.31
N ILE A 151 5.50 -4.90 -11.31
CA ILE A 151 5.61 -3.72 -12.16
C ILE A 151 5.60 -4.12 -13.63
N GLU A 152 6.43 -5.09 -14.01
CA GLU A 152 6.46 -5.62 -15.37
C GLU A 152 5.09 -6.17 -15.79
N SER A 153 4.48 -7.02 -14.97
CA SER A 153 3.15 -7.58 -15.25
C SER A 153 2.08 -6.51 -15.45
N LYS A 154 2.13 -5.43 -14.67
CA LYS A 154 1.10 -4.36 -14.71
C LYS A 154 1.33 -3.36 -15.84
N PHE A 155 2.57 -3.09 -16.20
CA PHE A 155 2.92 -2.00 -17.13
C PHE A 155 3.50 -2.45 -18.46
N SER A 156 3.79 -3.74 -18.68
CA SER A 156 4.36 -4.27 -19.93
C SER A 156 3.56 -3.88 -21.18
N SER A 157 2.22 -3.85 -21.07
CA SER A 157 1.34 -3.43 -22.18
C SER A 157 1.49 -1.96 -22.58
N LYS A 158 2.14 -1.13 -21.73
CA LYS A 158 2.37 0.30 -21.97
C LYS A 158 3.76 0.60 -22.56
N GLY A 159 4.60 -0.43 -22.72
CA GLY A 159 5.94 -0.33 -23.29
C GLY A 159 7.05 -0.36 -22.26
N GLU A 160 8.24 -0.76 -22.71
CA GLU A 160 9.44 -0.98 -21.87
C GLU A 160 9.91 0.31 -21.18
N GLU A 161 9.78 1.47 -21.81
CA GLU A 161 10.13 2.76 -21.22
C GLU A 161 9.32 3.04 -19.95
N ILE A 162 8.02 2.74 -19.98
CA ILE A 162 7.13 2.91 -18.81
C ILE A 162 7.51 1.93 -17.69
N VAL A 163 7.85 0.68 -18.03
CA VAL A 163 8.32 -0.30 -17.05
C VAL A 163 9.61 0.19 -16.38
N ASN A 164 10.59 0.64 -17.16
CA ASN A 164 11.88 1.12 -16.64
C ASN A 164 11.71 2.36 -15.74
N MET A 165 10.86 3.32 -16.10
CA MET A 165 10.53 4.47 -15.24
C MET A 165 9.93 4.04 -13.90
N ASN A 166 9.06 3.04 -13.90
CA ASN A 166 8.47 2.53 -12.66
C ASN A 166 9.50 1.79 -11.80
N ILE A 167 10.41 1.00 -12.39
CA ILE A 167 11.51 0.37 -11.67
C ILE A 167 12.42 1.44 -11.06
N GLN A 168 12.80 2.46 -11.81
CA GLN A 168 13.61 3.58 -11.30
C GLN A 168 12.92 4.29 -10.12
N ALA A 169 11.61 4.51 -10.19
CA ALA A 169 10.83 5.10 -9.11
C ALA A 169 10.82 4.21 -7.86
N PHE A 170 10.66 2.90 -8.04
CA PHE A 170 10.73 1.94 -6.94
C PHE A 170 12.11 1.96 -6.27
N ASP A 171 13.20 1.89 -7.06
CA ASP A 171 14.57 1.92 -6.55
C ASP A 171 14.86 3.20 -5.77
N LYS A 172 14.36 4.34 -6.25
CA LYS A 172 14.50 5.62 -5.54
C LYS A 172 13.79 5.62 -4.19
N GLY A 173 12.60 5.04 -4.13
CA GLY A 173 11.87 4.86 -2.86
C GLY A 173 12.62 3.95 -1.89
N HIS A 174 13.17 2.85 -2.38
CA HIS A 174 13.97 1.92 -1.59
C HIS A 174 15.25 2.58 -1.05
N GLU A 175 15.95 3.35 -1.88
CA GLU A 175 17.15 4.10 -1.51
C GLU A 175 16.89 5.07 -0.36
N ILE A 176 15.93 6.01 -0.52
CA ILE A 176 15.66 7.05 0.49
C ILE A 176 15.22 6.47 1.83
N MET A 177 14.49 5.35 1.83
CA MET A 177 14.09 4.68 3.06
C MET A 177 15.26 3.95 3.72
N THR A 178 16.14 3.33 2.93
CA THR A 178 17.35 2.68 3.44
C THR A 178 18.26 3.69 4.12
N ASP A 179 18.46 4.85 3.50
CA ASP A 179 19.26 5.95 4.07
C ASP A 179 18.66 6.46 5.37
N PHE A 180 17.35 6.69 5.39
CA PHE A 180 16.62 7.11 6.60
C PHE A 180 16.74 6.08 7.73
N MET A 181 16.60 4.79 7.44
CA MET A 181 16.73 3.72 8.43
C MET A 181 18.14 3.67 9.02
N ASN A 182 19.18 3.88 8.21
CA ASN A 182 20.56 3.93 8.64
C ASN A 182 20.82 5.15 9.52
N GLU A 183 20.37 6.33 9.11
CA GLU A 183 20.54 7.60 9.85
C GLU A 183 19.88 7.54 11.24
N HIS A 184 18.69 6.95 11.33
CA HIS A 184 17.90 6.87 12.56
C HIS A 184 18.12 5.57 13.36
N ASN A 185 19.06 4.71 12.94
CA ASN A 185 19.36 3.43 13.58
C ASN A 185 18.13 2.54 13.83
N ILE A 186 17.19 2.51 12.85
CA ILE A 186 15.92 1.76 12.96
C ILE A 186 16.17 0.25 13.00
N GLY A 187 17.20 -0.22 12.33
CA GLY A 187 17.55 -1.64 12.23
C GLY A 187 16.41 -2.46 11.61
N ASN A 188 16.17 -3.64 12.19
CA ASN A 188 15.18 -4.60 11.70
C ASN A 188 13.82 -4.51 12.42
N LYS A 189 13.50 -3.38 13.04
CA LYS A 189 12.28 -3.19 13.85
C LYS A 189 11.01 -3.55 13.06
N TYR A 190 10.94 -3.16 11.79
CA TYR A 190 9.75 -3.34 10.93
C TYR A 190 9.88 -4.52 9.96
N TYR A 191 10.99 -5.25 9.95
CA TYR A 191 11.18 -6.37 9.02
C TYR A 191 10.13 -7.45 9.20
N LEU A 192 9.49 -7.83 8.11
CA LEU A 192 8.59 -8.97 8.11
C LEU A 192 9.37 -10.27 8.32
N LYS A 193 8.79 -11.18 9.07
CA LYS A 193 9.34 -12.53 9.23
C LYS A 193 9.26 -13.27 7.90
N LYS A 194 10.38 -13.84 7.44
CA LYS A 194 10.37 -14.67 6.22
C LYS A 194 9.62 -15.97 6.51
N LEU A 195 8.56 -16.22 5.73
CA LEU A 195 7.75 -17.44 5.84
C LEU A 195 8.29 -18.50 4.89
N GLU A 196 8.10 -19.77 5.26
CA GLU A 196 8.37 -20.88 4.35
C GLU A 196 7.38 -20.83 3.17
N PRO A 197 7.85 -21.10 1.94
CA PRO A 197 7.00 -21.12 0.77
C PRO A 197 5.83 -22.10 0.96
N LYS A 198 4.61 -21.63 0.71
CA LYS A 198 3.42 -22.50 0.74
C LYS A 198 3.28 -23.22 -0.60
N GLU A 199 2.94 -24.51 -0.59
CA GLU A 199 2.66 -25.29 -1.81
C GLU A 199 1.52 -24.68 -2.65
N LYS A 200 0.58 -23.99 -2.00
CA LYS A 200 -0.53 -23.27 -2.65
C LYS A 200 -0.66 -21.87 -2.08
N SER A 201 -0.68 -20.89 -2.96
CA SER A 201 -1.01 -19.51 -2.60
C SER A 201 -2.49 -19.40 -2.23
N ASN A 202 -2.80 -18.56 -1.24
CA ASN A 202 -4.19 -18.22 -0.94
C ASN A 202 -4.75 -17.34 -2.08
N MET A 203 -6.03 -17.55 -2.41
CA MET A 203 -6.73 -16.61 -3.27
C MET A 203 -7.09 -15.37 -2.44
N TRP A 204 -6.63 -14.22 -2.88
CA TRP A 204 -7.03 -12.94 -2.31
C TRP A 204 -8.00 -12.24 -3.26
N LEU A 205 -9.18 -11.88 -2.75
CA LEU A 205 -10.26 -11.29 -3.55
C LEU A 205 -10.91 -10.13 -2.80
N VAL A 206 -11.30 -9.10 -3.51
CA VAL A 206 -12.26 -8.10 -3.01
C VAL A 206 -13.66 -8.71 -3.03
N GLY A 207 -14.57 -8.20 -2.17
CA GLY A 207 -15.91 -8.76 -1.99
C GLY A 207 -16.72 -8.84 -3.28
N ASN A 208 -16.64 -7.83 -4.15
CA ASN A 208 -17.35 -7.81 -5.43
C ASN A 208 -16.86 -8.91 -6.38
N HIS A 209 -15.56 -9.12 -6.48
CA HIS A 209 -14.98 -10.23 -7.27
C HIS A 209 -15.41 -11.60 -6.69
N ALA A 210 -15.45 -11.73 -5.37
CA ALA A 210 -15.89 -12.95 -4.72
C ALA A 210 -17.38 -13.25 -5.01
N ALA A 211 -18.23 -12.22 -4.98
CA ALA A 211 -19.66 -12.34 -5.34
C ALA A 211 -19.83 -12.73 -6.81
N GLY A 212 -19.10 -12.09 -7.73
CA GLY A 212 -19.11 -12.43 -9.15
C GLY A 212 -18.64 -13.85 -9.41
N LEU A 213 -17.53 -14.27 -8.79
CA LEU A 213 -17.03 -15.66 -8.90
C LEU A 213 -18.05 -16.66 -8.35
N GLY A 214 -18.66 -16.37 -7.20
CA GLY A 214 -19.72 -17.19 -6.62
C GLY A 214 -20.93 -17.36 -7.56
N ALA A 215 -21.36 -16.28 -8.21
CA ALA A 215 -22.44 -16.33 -9.21
C ALA A 215 -22.06 -17.23 -10.40
N LEU A 216 -20.83 -17.13 -10.93
CA LEU A 216 -20.34 -17.98 -12.01
C LEU A 216 -20.32 -19.44 -11.61
N VAL A 217 -19.81 -19.76 -10.42
CA VAL A 217 -19.78 -21.14 -9.88
C VAL A 217 -21.20 -21.69 -9.68
N ALA A 218 -22.15 -20.83 -9.26
CA ALA A 218 -23.57 -21.20 -9.15
C ALA A 218 -24.30 -21.38 -10.50
N GLY A 219 -23.60 -21.13 -11.62
CA GLY A 219 -24.16 -21.37 -12.96
C GLY A 219 -24.72 -20.11 -13.64
N CYS A 220 -24.50 -18.91 -13.12
CA CYS A 220 -24.87 -17.67 -13.80
C CYS A 220 -24.14 -17.59 -15.16
N ARG A 221 -24.89 -17.33 -16.24
CA ARG A 221 -24.37 -17.25 -17.61
C ARG A 221 -24.63 -15.89 -18.27
N LEU A 222 -25.47 -15.09 -17.66
CA LEU A 222 -25.79 -13.75 -18.14
C LEU A 222 -25.85 -12.80 -16.95
N TYR A 223 -25.16 -11.67 -17.09
CA TYR A 223 -25.27 -10.54 -16.20
C TYR A 223 -25.48 -9.28 -17.05
N ALA A 224 -26.44 -8.44 -16.66
CA ALA A 224 -26.67 -7.14 -17.26
C ALA A 224 -26.63 -6.09 -16.14
N GLY A 225 -25.73 -5.15 -16.26
CA GLY A 225 -25.56 -4.10 -15.26
C GLY A 225 -25.09 -2.77 -15.88
N TYR A 226 -25.34 -1.70 -15.17
CA TYR A 226 -24.81 -0.38 -15.51
C TYR A 226 -23.46 -0.20 -14.79
N PRO A 227 -22.38 0.21 -15.53
CA PRO A 227 -21.05 0.35 -14.93
C PRO A 227 -20.96 1.63 -14.11
N ILE A 228 -21.37 1.54 -12.85
CA ILE A 228 -21.30 2.63 -11.87
C ILE A 228 -20.72 2.13 -10.56
N THR A 229 -19.81 2.89 -9.96
CA THR A 229 -19.23 2.57 -8.65
C THR A 229 -20.33 2.44 -7.57
N PRO A 230 -20.32 1.35 -6.76
CA PRO A 230 -19.26 0.34 -6.61
C PRO A 230 -19.41 -0.92 -7.49
N ALA A 231 -20.31 -0.97 -8.45
CA ALA A 231 -20.61 -2.15 -9.26
C ALA A 231 -19.74 -2.27 -10.53
N THR A 232 -18.68 -1.47 -10.65
CA THR A 232 -17.77 -1.46 -11.83
C THR A 232 -16.67 -2.51 -11.79
N GLU A 233 -16.44 -3.15 -10.64
CA GLU A 233 -15.43 -4.20 -10.44
C GLU A 233 -15.83 -5.56 -11.04
#